data_25eb07a7582d08d1c9dc6f0966d031cb
#
_entry.id   25eb07a7582d08d1c9dc6f0966d031cb
#
_cell.length_a   1.000
_cell.length_b   1.000
_cell.length_c   1.000
_cell.angle_alpha   90.00
_cell.angle_beta   90.00
_cell.angle_gamma   90.00
#
_symmetry.space_group_name_H-M   'P 1'
#
loop_
_entity.id
_entity.type
_entity.pdbx_description
1 polymer ?
#
loop_
_entity_poly.entity_id
_entity_poly.type
_entity_poly.pdbx_seq_one_letter_code
_entity_poly.pdbx_strand_id
1 'polypeptide(L)'
;FLAASIAGYLGHARYTFRPETGGQRFARRWLVLQYVVDLSVCGVLPLVLPDVVPSAIRLGILVFTPTILNALIWSKAARFSAKQRSQQQRPRVHADDLGLSEATNNAILQLARIGKLDGASLLVQGPAVSEGVAAWTALQAEQSDLELCLHLCLTEGPCAALASAIPDLVNQDGHLKLSFGAWLSLSLLPAMHPRRRRITRQLHEEIQAQIARFRQLCGADIPLHLDGHQHVHLVPIVH
;
A
#
# COMPACT_ATOMS: atom_id res chain seq x y z
N PHE A 1 14.30 -28.46 14.54
CA PHE A 1 14.42 -27.16 15.21
C PHE A 1 15.09 -26.13 14.30
N LEU A 2 16.34 -26.34 13.84
CA LEU A 2 17.09 -25.39 13.01
C LEU A 2 16.36 -25.02 11.72
N ALA A 3 15.80 -25.99 10.99
CA ALA A 3 15.07 -25.75 9.75
C ALA A 3 13.80 -24.91 9.97
N ALA A 4 13.04 -25.17 11.04
CA ALA A 4 11.85 -24.40 11.38
C ALA A 4 12.20 -22.96 11.77
N SER A 5 13.31 -22.76 12.49
CA SER A 5 13.79 -21.43 12.87
C SER A 5 14.27 -20.63 11.65
N ILE A 6 14.97 -21.27 10.70
CA ILE A 6 15.39 -20.63 9.44
C ILE A 6 14.15 -20.28 8.59
N ALA A 7 13.19 -21.16 8.46
CA ALA A 7 11.95 -20.89 7.73
C ALA A 7 11.14 -19.75 8.37
N GLY A 8 11.03 -19.75 9.71
CA GLY A 8 10.41 -18.65 10.45
C GLY A 8 11.13 -17.32 10.24
N TYR A 9 12.46 -17.31 10.29
CA TYR A 9 13.27 -16.12 10.02
C TYR A 9 13.06 -15.58 8.61
N LEU A 10 13.13 -16.43 7.60
CA LEU A 10 12.93 -16.03 6.21
C LEU A 10 11.52 -15.49 5.96
N GLY A 11 10.51 -16.13 6.57
CA GLY A 11 9.13 -15.66 6.52
C GLY A 11 8.98 -14.29 7.17
N HIS A 12 9.47 -14.10 8.39
CA HIS A 12 9.40 -12.83 9.09
C HIS A 12 10.23 -11.74 8.40
N ALA A 13 11.45 -12.05 7.94
CA ALA A 13 12.30 -11.09 7.23
C ALA A 13 11.67 -10.61 5.90
N ARG A 14 10.93 -11.49 5.21
CA ARG A 14 10.35 -11.19 3.91
C ARG A 14 8.96 -10.55 3.99
N TYR A 15 8.13 -10.95 4.96
CA TYR A 15 6.72 -10.54 5.03
C TYR A 15 6.43 -9.56 6.16
N THR A 16 7.11 -9.68 7.31
CA THR A 16 6.83 -8.86 8.49
C THR A 16 7.79 -7.68 8.63
N PHE A 17 9.05 -7.88 8.29
CA PHE A 17 10.11 -6.87 8.41
C PHE A 17 10.66 -6.48 7.04
N ARG A 18 9.88 -5.69 6.31
CA ARG A 18 10.32 -5.10 5.04
C ARG A 18 11.45 -4.07 5.26
N PRO A 19 12.19 -3.65 4.21
CA PRO A 19 13.29 -2.68 4.32
C PRO A 19 12.92 -1.40 5.09
N GLU A 20 11.66 -0.97 4.99
CA GLU A 20 11.12 0.22 5.66
C GLU A 20 11.11 0.11 7.20
N THR A 21 11.34 -1.07 7.77
CA THR A 21 11.30 -1.34 9.22
C THR A 21 12.67 -1.53 9.85
N GLY A 22 13.75 -1.03 9.24
CA GLY A 22 15.12 -1.29 9.70
C GLY A 22 15.70 -2.62 9.20
N GLY A 23 14.94 -3.37 8.39
CA GLY A 23 15.37 -4.49 7.59
C GLY A 23 16.03 -5.64 8.35
N GLN A 24 16.99 -6.29 7.66
CA GLN A 24 17.67 -7.50 8.16
C GLN A 24 18.46 -7.30 9.46
N ARG A 25 18.95 -6.07 9.76
CA ARG A 25 19.71 -5.81 11.01
C ARG A 25 18.82 -5.89 12.24
N PHE A 26 17.58 -5.39 12.13
CA PHE A 26 16.60 -5.47 13.21
C PHE A 26 16.16 -6.91 13.44
N ALA A 27 15.82 -7.63 12.37
CA ALA A 27 15.41 -9.02 12.44
C ALA A 27 16.49 -9.93 13.04
N ARG A 28 17.78 -9.68 12.75
CA ARG A 28 18.90 -10.44 13.32
C ARG A 28 18.98 -10.32 14.85
N ARG A 29 18.81 -9.12 15.41
CA ARG A 29 18.89 -8.91 16.88
C ARG A 29 17.79 -9.68 17.61
N TRP A 30 16.58 -9.65 17.09
CA TRP A 30 15.45 -10.37 17.67
C TRP A 30 15.57 -11.88 17.47
N LEU A 31 16.14 -12.32 16.35
CA LEU A 31 16.46 -13.72 16.09
C LEU A 31 17.50 -14.24 17.09
N VAL A 32 18.58 -13.50 17.32
CA VAL A 32 19.60 -13.87 18.32
C VAL A 32 18.97 -13.98 19.70
N LEU A 33 18.14 -13.00 20.09
CA LEU A 33 17.42 -13.05 21.37
C LEU A 33 16.52 -14.29 21.44
N GLN A 34 15.78 -14.60 20.39
CA GLN A 34 14.96 -15.81 20.31
C GLN A 34 15.80 -17.08 20.54
N TYR A 35 16.93 -17.21 19.83
CA TYR A 35 17.79 -18.38 20.00
C TYR A 35 18.34 -18.51 21.43
N VAL A 36 18.78 -17.40 22.03
CA VAL A 36 19.27 -17.41 23.41
C VAL A 36 18.18 -17.87 24.37
N VAL A 37 16.95 -17.35 24.22
CA VAL A 37 15.82 -17.74 25.06
C VAL A 37 15.45 -19.20 24.83
N ASP A 38 15.35 -19.66 23.60
CA ASP A 38 14.98 -21.04 23.27
C ASP A 38 16.01 -22.04 23.79
N LEU A 39 17.32 -21.78 23.61
CA LEU A 39 18.37 -22.64 24.13
C LEU A 39 18.39 -22.65 25.65
N SER A 40 18.15 -21.49 26.30
CA SER A 40 18.10 -21.42 27.76
C SER A 40 16.90 -22.21 28.30
N VAL A 41 15.74 -22.06 27.68
CA VAL A 41 14.52 -22.77 28.08
C VAL A 41 14.67 -24.28 27.84
N CYS A 42 15.16 -24.69 26.67
CA CYS A 42 15.36 -26.11 26.36
C CYS A 42 16.44 -26.77 27.24
N GLY A 43 17.45 -26.00 27.66
CA GLY A 43 18.51 -26.52 28.55
C GLY A 43 18.13 -26.55 30.03
N VAL A 44 17.44 -25.51 30.51
CA VAL A 44 17.14 -25.36 31.95
C VAL A 44 15.81 -25.99 32.34
N LEU A 45 14.77 -25.84 31.49
CA LEU A 45 13.42 -26.29 31.85
C LEU A 45 13.33 -27.78 32.17
N PRO A 46 14.00 -28.73 31.47
CA PRO A 46 14.02 -30.13 31.84
C PRO A 46 14.65 -30.42 33.20
N LEU A 47 15.62 -29.58 33.61
CA LEU A 47 16.34 -29.75 34.89
C LEU A 47 15.52 -29.25 36.09
N VAL A 48 14.63 -28.29 35.86
CA VAL A 48 13.81 -27.66 36.91
C VAL A 48 12.47 -28.39 37.09
N LEU A 49 12.00 -29.10 36.08
CA LEU A 49 10.72 -29.84 36.16
C LEU A 49 10.85 -31.07 37.08
N PRO A 50 10.08 -31.13 38.18
CA PRO A 50 10.13 -32.25 39.10
C PRO A 50 9.70 -33.55 38.44
N ASP A 51 10.28 -34.66 38.85
CA ASP A 51 9.93 -35.99 38.32
C ASP A 51 8.51 -36.46 38.69
N VAL A 52 7.87 -35.81 39.66
CA VAL A 52 6.49 -36.03 40.07
C VAL A 52 5.49 -35.58 39.00
N VAL A 53 5.90 -34.71 38.05
CA VAL A 53 5.01 -34.23 36.98
C VAL A 53 4.77 -35.36 35.96
N PRO A 54 3.50 -35.72 35.65
CA PRO A 54 3.18 -36.73 34.65
C PRO A 54 3.86 -36.42 33.29
N SER A 55 4.35 -37.46 32.62
CA SER A 55 5.14 -37.36 31.39
C SER A 55 4.43 -36.58 30.29
N ALA A 56 3.10 -36.72 30.14
CA ALA A 56 2.30 -35.99 29.16
C ALA A 56 2.26 -34.48 29.45
N ILE A 57 2.15 -34.10 30.73
CA ILE A 57 2.16 -32.67 31.14
C ILE A 57 3.56 -32.07 30.94
N ARG A 58 4.59 -32.85 31.32
CA ARG A 58 6.00 -32.45 31.13
C ARG A 58 6.31 -32.20 29.67
N LEU A 59 5.89 -33.08 28.76
CA LEU A 59 6.01 -32.92 27.32
C LEU A 59 5.27 -31.69 26.84
N GLY A 60 4.06 -31.45 27.30
CA GLY A 60 3.28 -30.25 26.97
C GLY A 60 4.02 -28.98 27.37
N ILE A 61 4.54 -28.90 28.59
CA ILE A 61 5.32 -27.72 29.04
C ILE A 61 6.55 -27.50 28.17
N LEU A 62 7.30 -28.55 27.85
CA LEU A 62 8.52 -28.45 27.02
C LEU A 62 8.24 -28.00 25.59
N VAL A 63 7.09 -28.36 25.03
CA VAL A 63 6.70 -27.99 23.66
C VAL A 63 6.08 -26.60 23.61
N PHE A 64 5.18 -26.28 24.54
CA PHE A 64 4.41 -25.03 24.46
C PHE A 64 5.15 -23.80 25.01
N THR A 65 6.06 -23.99 26.00
CA THR A 65 6.79 -22.86 26.58
C THR A 65 7.65 -22.09 25.55
N PRO A 66 8.49 -22.73 24.74
CA PRO A 66 9.24 -22.03 23.69
C PRO A 66 8.31 -21.34 22.68
N THR A 67 7.21 -22.00 22.30
CA THR A 67 6.24 -21.47 21.35
C THR A 67 5.59 -20.17 21.84
N ILE A 68 5.16 -20.16 23.12
CA ILE A 68 4.55 -18.97 23.74
C ILE A 68 5.58 -17.84 23.87
N LEU A 69 6.81 -18.17 24.34
CA LEU A 69 7.87 -17.17 24.46
C LEU A 69 8.24 -16.56 23.10
N ASN A 70 8.31 -17.36 22.05
CA ASN A 70 8.55 -16.89 20.70
C ASN A 70 7.44 -15.94 20.22
N ALA A 71 6.17 -16.30 20.43
CA ALA A 71 5.06 -15.43 20.09
C ALA A 71 5.12 -14.09 20.84
N LEU A 72 5.52 -14.08 22.12
CA LEU A 72 5.71 -12.86 22.90
C LEU A 72 6.90 -12.02 22.41
N ILE A 73 8.04 -12.64 22.11
CA ILE A 73 9.23 -11.96 21.57
C ILE A 73 8.87 -11.26 20.28
N TRP A 74 8.25 -11.96 19.32
CA TRP A 74 7.90 -11.39 18.02
C TRP A 74 6.79 -10.35 18.11
N SER A 75 5.83 -10.49 19.02
CA SER A 75 4.82 -9.45 19.23
C SER A 75 5.44 -8.16 19.79
N LYS A 76 6.40 -8.25 20.71
CA LYS A 76 7.16 -7.09 21.22
C LYS A 76 8.04 -6.49 20.14
N ALA A 77 8.71 -7.31 19.33
CA ALA A 77 9.52 -6.85 18.19
C ALA A 77 8.67 -6.03 17.20
N ALA A 78 7.48 -6.53 16.85
CA ALA A 78 6.56 -5.84 15.96
C ALA A 78 6.09 -4.50 16.53
N ARG A 79 5.72 -4.45 17.81
CA ARG A 79 5.31 -3.20 18.50
C ARG A 79 6.45 -2.19 18.58
N PHE A 80 7.67 -2.64 18.89
CA PHE A 80 8.85 -1.79 18.94
C PHE A 80 9.17 -1.20 17.58
N SER A 81 9.11 -1.99 16.52
CA SER A 81 9.29 -1.54 15.14
C SER A 81 8.23 -0.54 14.71
N ALA A 82 6.95 -0.76 15.07
CA ALA A 82 5.86 0.17 14.80
C ALA A 82 6.07 1.52 15.53
N LYS A 83 6.51 1.47 16.80
CA LYS A 83 6.78 2.67 17.59
C LYS A 83 7.96 3.48 17.04
N GLN A 84 9.05 2.83 16.63
CA GLN A 84 10.18 3.53 16.00
C GLN A 84 9.77 4.24 14.71
N ARG A 85 8.93 3.62 13.88
CA ARG A 85 8.40 4.25 12.67
C ARG A 85 7.58 5.51 12.99
N SER A 86 6.68 5.42 13.96
CA SER A 86 5.84 6.57 14.35
C SER A 86 6.65 7.74 14.93
N GLN A 87 7.86 7.48 15.45
CA GLN A 87 8.74 8.51 15.98
C GLN A 87 9.68 9.13 14.94
N GLN A 88 9.95 8.43 13.83
CA GLN A 88 10.90 8.86 12.82
C GLN A 88 10.30 9.59 11.62
N GLN A 89 8.99 9.48 11.39
CA GLN A 89 8.32 10.17 10.28
C GLN A 89 6.96 10.68 10.73
N ARG A 90 6.76 12.00 10.66
CA ARG A 90 5.43 12.60 10.66
C ARG A 90 4.61 11.92 9.54
N PRO A 91 3.39 11.47 9.82
CA PRO A 91 2.53 10.97 8.74
C PRO A 91 2.36 12.06 7.69
N ARG A 92 2.61 11.70 6.43
CA ARG A 92 2.33 12.63 5.32
C ARG A 92 0.82 12.69 5.12
N VAL A 93 0.30 13.89 5.04
CA VAL A 93 -1.13 14.14 4.81
C VAL A 93 -1.33 14.51 3.35
N HIS A 94 -2.12 13.74 2.65
CA HIS A 94 -2.38 13.87 1.23
C HIS A 94 -3.87 14.10 0.99
N ALA A 95 -4.22 14.96 0.05
CA ALA A 95 -5.60 15.22 -0.33
C ALA A 95 -5.89 14.60 -1.70
N ASP A 96 -6.98 13.88 -1.80
CA ASP A 96 -7.46 13.28 -3.05
C ASP A 96 -8.33 14.27 -3.85
N ASP A 97 -8.58 13.95 -5.12
CA ASP A 97 -9.55 14.62 -5.99
C ASP A 97 -9.26 16.09 -6.35
N LEU A 98 -8.01 16.53 -6.37
CA LEU A 98 -7.68 17.82 -6.99
C LEU A 98 -8.11 17.82 -8.46
N GLY A 99 -8.83 18.82 -8.92
CA GLY A 99 -9.41 18.89 -10.26
C GLY A 99 -10.86 18.44 -10.35
N LEU A 100 -11.43 17.85 -9.31
CA LEU A 100 -12.82 17.37 -9.30
C LEU A 100 -13.82 18.54 -9.43
N SER A 101 -13.63 19.61 -8.66
CA SER A 101 -14.46 20.79 -8.71
C SER A 101 -13.70 22.02 -8.20
N GLU A 102 -14.19 23.23 -8.51
CA GLU A 102 -13.63 24.46 -7.97
C GLU A 102 -13.68 24.47 -6.42
N ALA A 103 -14.77 24.02 -5.82
CA ALA A 103 -14.89 23.95 -4.36
C ALA A 103 -13.85 23.00 -3.75
N THR A 104 -13.64 21.83 -4.35
CA THR A 104 -12.63 20.86 -3.93
C THR A 104 -11.22 21.45 -4.08
N ASN A 105 -10.92 22.07 -5.22
CA ASN A 105 -9.64 22.73 -5.46
C ASN A 105 -9.34 23.80 -4.38
N ASN A 106 -10.32 24.67 -4.11
CA ASN A 106 -10.17 25.74 -3.11
C ASN A 106 -9.91 25.19 -1.70
N ALA A 107 -10.62 24.13 -1.29
CA ALA A 107 -10.40 23.50 0.00
C ALA A 107 -8.99 22.88 0.12
N ILE A 108 -8.55 22.15 -0.89
CA ILE A 108 -7.22 21.53 -0.95
C ILE A 108 -6.13 22.60 -0.89
N LEU A 109 -6.22 23.63 -1.74
CA LEU A 109 -5.26 24.72 -1.79
C LEU A 109 -5.19 25.51 -0.47
N GLN A 110 -6.32 25.73 0.19
CA GLN A 110 -6.36 26.39 1.50
C GLN A 110 -5.60 25.56 2.55
N LEU A 111 -5.85 24.26 2.62
CA LEU A 111 -5.17 23.36 3.56
C LEU A 111 -3.66 23.26 3.28
N ALA A 112 -3.27 23.23 2.00
CA ALA A 112 -1.87 23.21 1.62
C ALA A 112 -1.16 24.52 2.00
N ARG A 113 -1.76 25.70 1.76
CA ARG A 113 -1.20 27.01 2.13
C ARG A 113 -0.91 27.14 3.62
N ILE A 114 -1.74 26.57 4.47
CA ILE A 114 -1.54 26.60 5.94
C ILE A 114 -0.67 25.42 6.45
N GLY A 115 0.00 24.68 5.54
CA GLY A 115 0.92 23.60 5.90
C GLY A 115 0.25 22.36 6.51
N LYS A 116 -1.01 22.10 6.21
CA LYS A 116 -1.75 20.93 6.68
C LYS A 116 -1.71 19.75 5.72
N LEU A 117 -1.26 19.97 4.49
CA LEU A 117 -1.05 18.95 3.47
C LEU A 117 0.41 18.89 3.06
N ASP A 118 0.87 17.70 2.72
CA ASP A 118 2.17 17.41 2.14
C ASP A 118 2.07 17.13 0.63
N GLY A 119 0.86 16.96 0.09
CA GLY A 119 0.61 16.70 -1.31
C GLY A 119 -0.87 16.60 -1.66
N ALA A 120 -1.14 16.44 -2.96
CA ALA A 120 -2.45 16.17 -3.50
C ALA A 120 -2.39 15.19 -4.68
N SER A 121 -3.51 14.50 -4.95
CA SER A 121 -3.69 13.63 -6.12
C SER A 121 -4.61 14.29 -7.12
N LEU A 122 -4.13 14.43 -8.37
CA LEU A 122 -4.80 15.10 -9.46
C LEU A 122 -5.70 14.15 -10.24
N LEU A 123 -6.97 14.46 -10.31
CA LEU A 123 -7.95 13.84 -11.19
C LEU A 123 -7.88 14.46 -12.58
N VAL A 124 -7.10 13.86 -13.48
CA VAL A 124 -6.76 14.46 -14.80
C VAL A 124 -7.93 14.66 -15.75
N GLN A 125 -9.03 13.95 -15.55
CA GLN A 125 -10.28 14.10 -16.31
C GLN A 125 -11.34 14.95 -15.60
N GLY A 126 -11.01 15.51 -14.44
CA GLY A 126 -11.93 16.36 -13.69
C GLY A 126 -12.24 17.68 -14.41
N PRO A 127 -13.46 18.21 -14.28
CA PRO A 127 -13.89 19.43 -14.98
C PRO A 127 -13.16 20.68 -14.55
N ALA A 128 -12.56 20.71 -13.34
CA ALA A 128 -11.79 21.84 -12.81
C ALA A 128 -10.27 21.56 -12.77
N VAL A 129 -9.78 20.65 -13.62
CA VAL A 129 -8.38 20.20 -13.61
C VAL A 129 -7.41 21.32 -13.98
N SER A 130 -7.75 22.14 -14.97
CA SER A 130 -6.84 23.19 -15.48
C SER A 130 -6.56 24.25 -14.42
N GLU A 131 -7.61 24.72 -13.74
CA GLU A 131 -7.51 25.69 -12.65
C GLU A 131 -6.80 25.08 -11.43
N GLY A 132 -7.11 23.82 -11.12
CA GLY A 132 -6.48 23.08 -10.03
C GLY A 132 -4.98 22.94 -10.21
N VAL A 133 -4.52 22.54 -11.40
CA VAL A 133 -3.10 22.40 -11.73
C VAL A 133 -2.39 23.76 -11.69
N ALA A 134 -2.97 24.79 -12.33
CA ALA A 134 -2.36 26.12 -12.36
C ALA A 134 -2.15 26.67 -10.93
N ALA A 135 -3.17 26.57 -10.08
CA ALA A 135 -3.09 27.05 -8.71
C ALA A 135 -2.14 26.20 -7.83
N TRP A 136 -2.10 24.89 -8.04
CA TRP A 136 -1.16 23.99 -7.34
C TRP A 136 0.28 24.27 -7.73
N THR A 137 0.55 24.45 -9.03
CA THR A 137 1.90 24.78 -9.52
C THR A 137 2.40 26.13 -8.99
N ALA A 138 1.51 27.13 -8.91
CA ALA A 138 1.85 28.40 -8.27
C ALA A 138 2.22 28.21 -6.79
N LEU A 139 1.48 27.38 -6.06
CA LEU A 139 1.77 27.09 -4.66
C LEU A 139 3.06 26.27 -4.48
N GLN A 140 3.36 25.33 -5.37
CA GLN A 140 4.63 24.58 -5.35
C GLN A 140 5.85 25.48 -5.58
N ALA A 141 5.71 26.57 -6.33
CA ALA A 141 6.78 27.54 -6.49
C ALA A 141 7.13 28.27 -5.17
N GLU A 142 6.17 28.38 -4.27
CA GLU A 142 6.35 28.96 -2.93
C GLU A 142 6.72 27.91 -1.87
N GLN A 143 6.27 26.68 -2.04
CA GLN A 143 6.42 25.54 -1.13
C GLN A 143 6.90 24.31 -1.88
N SER A 144 8.20 24.19 -2.08
CA SER A 144 8.84 23.15 -2.93
C SER A 144 8.64 21.70 -2.44
N ASP A 145 8.22 21.51 -1.18
CA ASP A 145 8.05 20.17 -0.58
C ASP A 145 6.68 19.55 -0.85
N LEU A 146 5.78 20.29 -1.51
CA LEU A 146 4.46 19.79 -1.88
C LEU A 146 4.54 18.79 -3.04
N GLU A 147 3.97 17.60 -2.85
CA GLU A 147 3.93 16.56 -3.90
C GLU A 147 2.62 16.61 -4.69
N LEU A 148 2.71 16.28 -5.99
CA LEU A 148 1.55 16.05 -6.84
C LEU A 148 1.62 14.64 -7.43
N CYS A 149 0.53 13.88 -7.26
CA CYS A 149 0.38 12.51 -7.75
C CYS A 149 -0.72 12.45 -8.80
N LEU A 150 -0.70 11.41 -9.63
CA LEU A 150 -1.84 11.08 -10.48
C LEU A 150 -2.90 10.33 -9.66
N HIS A 151 -4.11 10.86 -9.59
CA HIS A 151 -5.28 10.18 -9.04
C HIS A 151 -5.98 9.36 -10.13
N LEU A 152 -5.60 8.09 -10.28
CA LEU A 152 -6.13 7.21 -11.30
C LEU A 152 -7.63 6.94 -11.05
N CYS A 153 -8.50 7.38 -11.95
CA CYS A 153 -9.91 7.08 -11.87
C CYS A 153 -10.35 6.14 -13.00
N LEU A 154 -11.00 5.04 -12.63
CA LEU A 154 -11.47 3.99 -13.53
C LEU A 154 -12.94 3.65 -13.33
N THR A 155 -13.63 4.38 -12.45
CA THR A 155 -14.97 4.03 -11.99
C THR A 155 -16.06 5.03 -12.41
N GLU A 156 -15.65 6.26 -12.71
CA GLU A 156 -16.59 7.35 -13.03
C GLU A 156 -15.93 8.49 -13.81
N GLY A 157 -16.73 9.43 -14.28
CA GLY A 157 -16.27 10.58 -15.04
C GLY A 157 -15.92 10.27 -16.50
N PRO A 158 -15.52 11.27 -17.29
CA PRO A 158 -15.14 11.09 -18.69
C PRO A 158 -13.85 10.26 -18.79
N CYS A 159 -13.71 9.46 -19.84
CA CYS A 159 -12.48 8.74 -20.11
C CYS A 159 -11.38 9.67 -20.63
N ALA A 160 -10.12 9.30 -20.41
CA ALA A 160 -8.97 10.01 -20.98
C ALA A 160 -8.59 9.45 -22.36
N ALA A 161 -8.77 8.16 -22.58
CA ALA A 161 -8.57 7.52 -23.89
C ALA A 161 -9.72 7.83 -24.86
N LEU A 162 -9.50 7.52 -26.14
CA LEU A 162 -10.58 7.57 -27.12
C LEU A 162 -11.67 6.54 -26.74
N ALA A 163 -12.91 6.99 -26.58
CA ALA A 163 -14.03 6.13 -26.18
C ALA A 163 -14.22 4.92 -27.14
N SER A 164 -13.92 5.09 -28.43
CA SER A 164 -13.97 4.02 -29.44
C SER A 164 -12.88 2.95 -29.23
N ALA A 165 -11.79 3.25 -28.54
CA ALA A 165 -10.73 2.30 -28.21
C ALA A 165 -11.05 1.46 -26.96
N ILE A 166 -11.94 1.97 -26.10
CA ILE A 166 -12.29 1.35 -24.81
C ILE A 166 -13.79 1.15 -24.60
N PRO A 167 -14.53 0.59 -25.59
CA PRO A 167 -16.00 0.54 -25.58
C PRO A 167 -16.60 -0.28 -24.45
N ASP A 168 -15.86 -1.25 -23.89
CA ASP A 168 -16.33 -2.02 -22.74
C ASP A 168 -16.26 -1.24 -21.42
N LEU A 169 -15.37 -0.22 -21.33
CA LEU A 169 -15.15 0.56 -20.12
C LEU A 169 -16.07 1.77 -20.01
N VAL A 170 -16.62 2.28 -21.14
CA VAL A 170 -17.38 3.51 -21.17
C VAL A 170 -18.85 3.27 -21.55
N ASN A 171 -19.71 4.22 -21.18
CA ASN A 171 -21.08 4.32 -21.65
C ASN A 171 -21.17 5.08 -23.01
N GLN A 172 -22.38 5.37 -23.46
CA GLN A 172 -22.61 6.07 -24.74
C GLN A 172 -22.09 7.52 -24.74
N ASP A 173 -21.99 8.13 -23.56
CA ASP A 173 -21.51 9.51 -23.37
C ASP A 173 -19.99 9.58 -23.18
N GLY A 174 -19.27 8.46 -23.29
CA GLY A 174 -17.83 8.40 -23.09
C GLY A 174 -17.39 8.45 -21.61
N HIS A 175 -18.32 8.19 -20.66
CA HIS A 175 -17.99 8.13 -19.24
C HIS A 175 -17.69 6.70 -18.82
N LEU A 176 -16.70 6.55 -17.94
CA LEU A 176 -16.34 5.29 -17.29
C LEU A 176 -17.54 4.74 -16.52
N LYS A 177 -17.85 3.45 -16.72
CA LYS A 177 -19.10 2.84 -16.21
C LYS A 177 -18.90 1.65 -15.29
N LEU A 178 -17.65 1.16 -15.13
CA LEU A 178 -17.38 -0.01 -14.32
C LEU A 178 -17.19 0.39 -12.85
N SER A 179 -18.09 -0.07 -11.99
CA SER A 179 -17.94 0.13 -10.54
C SER A 179 -16.75 -0.67 -9.98
N PHE A 180 -16.30 -0.31 -8.77
CA PHE A 180 -15.30 -1.06 -8.03
C PHE A 180 -15.64 -2.57 -7.93
N GLY A 181 -16.90 -2.92 -7.65
CA GLY A 181 -17.37 -4.31 -7.60
C GLY A 181 -17.27 -5.02 -8.95
N ALA A 182 -17.49 -4.32 -10.07
CA ALA A 182 -17.31 -4.88 -11.41
C ALA A 182 -15.84 -5.18 -11.70
N TRP A 183 -14.92 -4.30 -11.33
CA TRP A 183 -13.47 -4.53 -11.44
C TRP A 183 -13.03 -5.72 -10.61
N LEU A 184 -13.51 -5.83 -9.37
CA LEU A 184 -13.22 -6.97 -8.50
C LEU A 184 -13.75 -8.29 -9.11
N SER A 185 -14.96 -8.29 -9.64
CA SER A 185 -15.56 -9.46 -10.31
C SER A 185 -14.78 -9.90 -11.55
N LEU A 186 -14.29 -8.94 -12.35
CA LEU A 186 -13.43 -9.22 -13.51
C LEU A 186 -12.09 -9.83 -13.09
N SER A 187 -11.58 -9.47 -11.92
CA SER A 187 -10.33 -10.03 -11.37
C SER A 187 -10.45 -11.52 -11.05
N LEU A 188 -11.66 -12.02 -10.77
CA LEU A 188 -11.92 -13.44 -10.49
C LEU A 188 -11.93 -14.32 -11.75
N LEU A 189 -12.07 -13.73 -12.93
CA LEU A 189 -12.01 -14.49 -14.17
C LEU A 189 -10.57 -15.01 -14.39
N PRO A 190 -10.40 -16.22 -14.96
CA PRO A 190 -9.08 -16.72 -15.36
C PRO A 190 -8.36 -15.74 -16.29
N ALA A 191 -7.04 -15.62 -16.18
CA ALA A 191 -6.26 -14.67 -16.99
C ALA A 191 -6.43 -14.89 -18.50
N MET A 192 -6.67 -16.13 -18.94
CA MET A 192 -6.89 -16.50 -20.34
C MET A 192 -8.34 -16.28 -20.81
N HIS A 193 -9.25 -15.88 -19.92
CA HIS A 193 -10.66 -15.66 -20.29
C HIS A 193 -10.76 -14.53 -21.33
N PRO A 194 -11.45 -14.72 -22.48
CA PRO A 194 -11.47 -13.74 -23.58
C PRO A 194 -11.94 -12.35 -23.14
N ARG A 195 -12.98 -12.28 -22.30
CA ARG A 195 -13.50 -11.01 -21.76
C ARG A 195 -12.45 -10.30 -20.89
N ARG A 196 -11.76 -11.04 -20.00
CA ARG A 196 -10.70 -10.46 -19.15
C ARG A 196 -9.59 -9.87 -19.99
N ARG A 197 -9.08 -10.61 -20.97
CA ARG A 197 -8.00 -10.15 -21.87
C ARG A 197 -8.40 -8.90 -22.65
N ARG A 198 -9.64 -8.84 -23.17
CA ARG A 198 -10.15 -7.68 -23.90
C ARG A 198 -10.22 -6.45 -22.97
N ILE A 199 -10.79 -6.60 -21.78
CA ILE A 199 -10.88 -5.51 -20.80
C ILE A 199 -9.50 -5.07 -20.30
N THR A 200 -8.56 -5.98 -20.04
CA THR A 200 -7.19 -5.60 -19.62
C THR A 200 -6.50 -4.76 -20.69
N ARG A 201 -6.70 -5.05 -21.98
CA ARG A 201 -6.14 -4.23 -23.06
C ARG A 201 -6.73 -2.82 -23.05
N GLN A 202 -8.04 -2.70 -22.94
CA GLN A 202 -8.71 -1.40 -22.87
C GLN A 202 -8.34 -0.62 -21.61
N LEU A 203 -8.19 -1.31 -20.48
CA LEU A 203 -7.71 -0.74 -19.23
C LEU A 203 -6.30 -0.16 -19.38
N HIS A 204 -5.42 -0.86 -20.07
CA HIS A 204 -4.07 -0.37 -20.36
C HIS A 204 -4.11 0.93 -21.18
N GLU A 205 -4.95 1.00 -22.22
CA GLU A 205 -5.13 2.21 -23.03
C GLU A 205 -5.62 3.40 -22.15
N GLU A 206 -6.59 3.18 -21.29
CA GLU A 206 -7.10 4.23 -20.40
C GLU A 206 -6.04 4.71 -19.40
N ILE A 207 -5.32 3.79 -18.75
CA ILE A 207 -4.24 4.13 -17.81
C ILE A 207 -3.15 4.94 -18.51
N GLN A 208 -2.71 4.51 -19.70
CA GLN A 208 -1.69 5.23 -20.47
C GLN A 208 -2.17 6.63 -20.87
N ALA A 209 -3.43 6.77 -21.25
CA ALA A 209 -4.01 8.07 -21.59
C ALA A 209 -4.07 9.01 -20.36
N GLN A 210 -4.45 8.51 -19.18
CA GLN A 210 -4.42 9.31 -17.95
C GLN A 210 -3.00 9.72 -17.57
N ILE A 211 -2.01 8.82 -17.69
CA ILE A 211 -0.60 9.14 -17.45
C ILE A 211 -0.09 10.19 -18.44
N ALA A 212 -0.43 10.03 -19.72
CA ALA A 212 -0.04 11.01 -20.76
C ALA A 212 -0.63 12.38 -20.47
N ARG A 213 -1.91 12.44 -20.10
CA ARG A 213 -2.60 13.68 -19.74
C ARG A 213 -2.01 14.33 -18.47
N PHE A 214 -1.66 13.52 -17.47
CA PHE A 214 -0.96 14.01 -16.27
C PHE A 214 0.37 14.69 -16.65
N ARG A 215 1.19 14.04 -17.47
CA ARG A 215 2.46 14.60 -17.94
C ARG A 215 2.29 15.85 -18.79
N GLN A 216 1.24 15.91 -19.60
CA GLN A 216 0.91 17.10 -20.39
C GLN A 216 0.51 18.28 -19.50
N LEU A 217 -0.23 18.05 -18.42
CA LEU A 217 -0.71 19.07 -17.49
C LEU A 217 0.38 19.56 -16.53
N CYS A 218 1.21 18.64 -16.04
CA CYS A 218 2.14 18.91 -14.95
C CYS A 218 3.61 19.01 -15.39
N GLY A 219 3.94 18.55 -16.59
CA GLY A 219 5.32 18.49 -17.11
C GLY A 219 5.85 17.05 -17.19
N ALA A 220 6.70 16.80 -18.18
CA ALA A 220 7.23 15.46 -18.45
C ALA A 220 8.23 14.96 -17.39
N ASP A 221 8.93 15.87 -16.72
CA ASP A 221 10.02 15.59 -15.78
C ASP A 221 9.54 15.34 -14.34
N ILE A 222 8.24 15.53 -14.07
CA ILE A 222 7.68 15.28 -12.73
C ILE A 222 7.67 13.78 -12.46
N PRO A 223 8.20 13.33 -11.30
CA PRO A 223 8.13 11.92 -10.89
C PRO A 223 6.68 11.44 -10.87
N LEU A 224 6.41 10.33 -11.57
CA LEU A 224 5.08 9.75 -11.59
C LEU A 224 4.83 8.97 -10.30
N HIS A 225 4.13 9.58 -9.37
CA HIS A 225 3.49 8.90 -8.26
C HIS A 225 2.02 8.68 -8.60
N LEU A 226 1.47 7.54 -8.19
CA LEU A 226 0.12 7.15 -8.54
C LEU A 226 -0.60 6.60 -7.31
N ASP A 227 -1.80 7.11 -7.09
CA ASP A 227 -2.81 6.47 -6.25
C ASP A 227 -4.10 6.25 -7.05
N GLY A 228 -5.21 5.89 -6.43
CA GLY A 228 -6.40 5.59 -7.21
C GLY A 228 -7.68 5.91 -6.49
N HIS A 229 -8.54 6.61 -7.20
CA HIS A 229 -9.90 6.91 -6.79
C HIS A 229 -10.63 5.63 -6.36
N GLN A 230 -11.30 5.69 -5.20
CA GLN A 230 -11.92 4.51 -4.57
C GLN A 230 -10.94 3.32 -4.37
N HIS A 231 -9.64 3.59 -4.30
CA HIS A 231 -8.58 2.56 -4.17
C HIS A 231 -8.57 1.53 -5.31
N VAL A 232 -9.06 1.88 -6.49
CA VAL A 232 -9.18 0.97 -7.64
C VAL A 232 -7.84 0.37 -8.07
N HIS A 233 -6.73 1.06 -7.82
CA HIS A 233 -5.37 0.58 -8.07
C HIS A 233 -5.00 -0.68 -7.28
N LEU A 234 -5.73 -1.02 -6.19
CA LEU A 234 -5.50 -2.24 -5.40
C LEU A 234 -6.24 -3.46 -5.98
N VAL A 235 -7.09 -3.27 -6.98
CA VAL A 235 -7.83 -4.38 -7.60
C VAL A 235 -6.89 -5.22 -8.48
N PRO A 236 -6.85 -6.57 -8.35
CA PRO A 236 -5.84 -7.42 -9.00
C PRO A 236 -5.74 -7.31 -10.53
N ILE A 237 -6.82 -6.95 -11.23
CA ILE A 237 -6.78 -6.75 -12.70
C ILE A 237 -6.16 -5.40 -13.08
N VAL A 238 -6.13 -4.44 -12.15
CA VAL A 238 -5.57 -3.08 -12.36
C VAL A 238 -4.10 -3.04 -11.99
N HIS A 239 -3.72 -3.86 -11.01
CA HIS A 239 -2.34 -3.99 -10.52
C HIS A 239 -1.48 -4.79 -11.49
#